data_49f92a9d169fcfe1173114473cbbec3a
#
_entry.id   49f92a9d169fcfe1173114473cbbec3a
#
_cell.length_a   1.000
_cell.length_b   1.000
_cell.length_c   1.000
_cell.angle_alpha   90.00
_cell.angle_beta   90.00
_cell.angle_gamma   90.00
#
_symmetry.space_group_name_H-M   'P 1'
#
loop_
_entity.id
_entity.type
_entity.pdbx_description
1 polymer ?
#
loop_
_entity_poly.entity_id
_entity_poly.type
_entity_poly.pdbx_seq_one_letter_code
_entity_poly.pdbx_strand_id
1 'polypeptide(L)'
;MPVRISSNFDGGAIAVVDAADPGSLEVALRADSHADFRQWFHFRLQGARDTPVRIRFRDAGAATYPEGWRGYRAVASYDRRDWFRVPTTFDGSELAIAHVPARDSIYYAYFEPYSWERHMELLGRADASPFARVRDLGETVEGRDFNLVTVGTPAPGRKALWIIA
;
A
#
# COMPACT_ATOMS: atom_id res chain seq x y z
N MET A 1 11.64 -21.28 11.16
CA MET A 1 10.24 -21.02 11.57
C MET A 1 9.35 -21.12 10.35
N PRO A 2 8.07 -21.50 10.46
CA PRO A 2 7.17 -21.46 9.30
C PRO A 2 7.01 -20.01 8.82
N VAL A 3 6.91 -19.84 7.51
CA VAL A 3 6.62 -18.56 6.89
C VAL A 3 5.21 -18.12 7.25
N ARG A 4 5.03 -16.82 7.52
CA ARG A 4 3.73 -16.23 7.83
C ARG A 4 3.50 -14.97 7.02
N ILE A 5 2.33 -14.88 6.38
CA ILE A 5 1.83 -13.69 5.72
C ILE A 5 0.69 -13.09 6.54
N SER A 6 0.67 -11.76 6.70
CA SER A 6 -0.37 -11.04 7.43
C SER A 6 -0.60 -9.67 6.80
N SER A 7 -1.87 -9.25 6.74
CA SER A 7 -2.29 -7.91 6.31
C SER A 7 -3.19 -7.23 7.34
N ASN A 8 -3.14 -7.69 8.60
CA ASN A 8 -3.99 -7.18 9.68
C ASN A 8 -3.39 -5.92 10.31
N PHE A 9 -3.33 -4.85 9.52
CA PHE A 9 -2.87 -3.50 9.90
C PHE A 9 -3.43 -2.47 8.92
N ASP A 10 -3.32 -1.18 9.22
CA ASP A 10 -3.86 -0.10 8.37
C ASP A 10 -3.30 -0.14 6.94
N GLY A 11 -4.19 -0.06 5.96
CA GLY A 11 -3.88 -0.22 4.54
C GLY A 11 -3.48 -1.64 4.12
N GLY A 12 -3.50 -2.61 5.05
CA GLY A 12 -3.19 -4.02 4.76
C GLY A 12 -4.29 -4.69 3.94
N ALA A 13 -3.93 -5.30 2.81
CA ALA A 13 -4.87 -6.00 1.93
C ALA A 13 -4.17 -7.14 1.19
N ILE A 14 -4.50 -8.37 1.54
CA ILE A 14 -4.15 -9.58 0.81
C ILE A 14 -5.03 -10.74 1.30
N ALA A 15 -5.34 -11.68 0.42
CA ALA A 15 -5.83 -13.00 0.78
C ALA A 15 -4.69 -14.01 0.65
N VAL A 16 -4.41 -14.78 1.69
CA VAL A 16 -3.41 -15.84 1.66
C VAL A 16 -4.07 -17.11 1.17
N VAL A 17 -3.55 -17.69 0.09
CA VAL A 17 -4.03 -18.93 -0.50
C VAL A 17 -3.18 -20.10 -0.01
N ASP A 18 -1.85 -19.98 -0.15
CA ASP A 18 -0.89 -20.96 0.37
C ASP A 18 0.40 -20.25 0.83
N ALA A 19 0.89 -20.64 1.98
CA ALA A 19 2.14 -20.12 2.56
C ALA A 19 3.03 -21.24 3.14
N ALA A 20 2.85 -22.48 2.70
CA ALA A 20 3.59 -23.63 3.21
C ALA A 20 5.04 -23.65 2.71
N ASP A 21 5.28 -23.29 1.45
CA ASP A 21 6.60 -23.26 0.82
C ASP A 21 7.02 -21.83 0.47
N PRO A 22 8.12 -21.30 1.05
CA PRO A 22 8.65 -19.98 0.68
C PRO A 22 8.93 -19.81 -0.82
N GLY A 23 9.35 -20.88 -1.50
CA GLY A 23 9.59 -20.88 -2.95
C GLY A 23 8.33 -20.81 -3.80
N SER A 24 7.14 -20.96 -3.19
CA SER A 24 5.86 -20.99 -3.92
C SER A 24 4.71 -20.44 -3.08
N LEU A 25 4.88 -19.24 -2.52
CA LEU A 25 3.81 -18.55 -1.78
C LEU A 25 2.71 -18.10 -2.73
N GLU A 26 1.46 -18.38 -2.40
CA GLU A 26 0.31 -18.01 -3.22
C GLU A 26 -0.61 -17.06 -2.47
N VAL A 27 -0.93 -15.96 -3.13
CA VAL A 27 -1.81 -14.91 -2.60
C VAL A 27 -2.80 -14.46 -3.69
N ALA A 28 -3.88 -13.82 -3.25
CA ALA A 28 -4.88 -13.23 -4.13
C ALA A 28 -5.18 -11.79 -3.71
N LEU A 29 -5.52 -10.95 -4.68
CA LEU A 29 -5.95 -9.57 -4.44
C LEU A 29 -7.31 -9.57 -3.74
N ARG A 30 -7.43 -8.81 -2.69
CA ARG A 30 -8.73 -8.56 -2.05
C ARG A 30 -9.46 -7.43 -2.76
N ALA A 31 -10.78 -7.56 -2.85
CA ALA A 31 -11.62 -6.42 -3.22
C ALA A 31 -11.57 -5.35 -2.12
N ASP A 32 -11.86 -4.11 -2.51
CA ASP A 32 -12.14 -3.03 -1.57
C ASP A 32 -13.33 -3.40 -0.67
N SER A 33 -13.42 -2.80 0.52
CA SER A 33 -14.50 -3.05 1.49
C SER A 33 -15.88 -2.60 0.98
N HIS A 34 -15.93 -1.61 0.10
CA HIS A 34 -17.17 -1.02 -0.43
C HIS A 34 -17.28 -1.00 -1.96
N ALA A 35 -16.37 -1.68 -2.67
CA ALA A 35 -16.38 -1.80 -4.12
C ALA A 35 -15.70 -3.08 -4.59
N ASP A 36 -16.05 -3.55 -5.80
CA ASP A 36 -15.40 -4.71 -6.43
C ASP A 36 -14.01 -4.38 -7.01
N PHE A 37 -13.39 -3.29 -6.56
CA PHE A 37 -12.09 -2.85 -7.02
C PHE A 37 -10.98 -3.73 -6.43
N ARG A 38 -10.16 -4.36 -7.28
CA ARG A 38 -9.07 -5.29 -6.91
C ARG A 38 -7.79 -4.86 -7.60
N GLN A 39 -6.95 -4.11 -6.89
CA GLN A 39 -5.65 -3.68 -7.43
C GLN A 39 -4.62 -3.53 -6.32
N TRP A 40 -5.04 -3.06 -5.16
CA TRP A 40 -4.18 -2.78 -4.04
C TRP A 40 -3.74 -4.05 -3.33
N PHE A 41 -2.46 -4.11 -2.95
CA PHE A 41 -1.96 -5.07 -1.98
C PHE A 41 -0.96 -4.40 -1.03
N HIS A 42 -1.00 -4.79 0.22
CA HIS A 42 -0.02 -4.45 1.24
C HIS A 42 -0.05 -5.53 2.32
N PHE A 43 1.07 -6.20 2.53
CA PHE A 43 1.16 -7.30 3.49
C PHE A 43 2.56 -7.43 4.06
N ARG A 44 2.65 -8.13 5.17
CA ARG A 44 3.88 -8.48 5.87
C ARG A 44 4.19 -9.95 5.69
N LEU A 45 5.45 -10.26 5.36
CA LEU A 45 6.01 -11.60 5.34
C LEU A 45 6.98 -11.74 6.52
N GLN A 46 6.94 -12.87 7.23
CA GLN A 46 7.83 -13.21 8.34
C GLN A 46 8.37 -14.63 8.19
N GLY A 47 9.53 -14.91 8.77
CA GLY A 47 10.13 -16.25 8.81
C GLY A 47 10.89 -16.64 7.54
N ALA A 48 11.22 -15.67 6.66
CA ALA A 48 11.89 -15.95 5.38
C ALA A 48 13.27 -15.28 5.26
N ARG A 49 13.93 -14.93 6.38
CA ARG A 49 15.26 -14.33 6.34
C ARG A 49 16.25 -15.23 5.58
N ASP A 50 17.01 -14.59 4.67
CA ASP A 50 18.04 -15.22 3.83
C ASP A 50 17.52 -16.42 3.00
N THR A 51 16.20 -16.54 2.84
CA THR A 51 15.54 -17.59 2.07
C THR A 51 14.95 -17.01 0.81
N PRO A 52 15.24 -17.57 -0.39
CA PRO A 52 14.58 -17.15 -1.62
C PRO A 52 13.06 -17.35 -1.51
N VAL A 53 12.31 -16.28 -1.75
CA VAL A 53 10.84 -16.34 -1.80
C VAL A 53 10.33 -16.05 -3.19
N ARG A 54 9.27 -16.74 -3.58
CA ARG A 54 8.46 -16.44 -4.76
C ARG A 54 7.01 -16.26 -4.32
N ILE A 55 6.48 -15.05 -4.50
CA ILE A 55 5.12 -14.68 -4.10
C ILE A 55 4.31 -14.48 -5.38
N ARG A 56 3.26 -15.27 -5.56
CA ARG A 56 2.47 -15.38 -6.78
C ARG A 56 1.05 -14.87 -6.53
N PHE A 57 0.64 -13.88 -7.31
CA PHE A 57 -0.72 -13.36 -7.34
C PHE A 57 -1.42 -13.97 -8.55
N ARG A 58 -2.13 -15.06 -8.34
CA ARG A 58 -2.75 -15.85 -9.40
C ARG A 58 -3.87 -15.13 -10.15
N ASP A 59 -4.51 -14.18 -9.50
CA ASP A 59 -5.64 -13.43 -10.03
C ASP A 59 -5.25 -12.04 -10.57
N ALA A 60 -3.97 -11.76 -10.74
CA ALA A 60 -3.49 -10.46 -11.18
C ALA A 60 -4.01 -10.08 -12.58
N GLY A 61 -4.19 -11.07 -13.48
CA GLY A 61 -4.80 -10.84 -14.79
C GLY A 61 -6.28 -10.46 -14.74
N ALA A 62 -6.97 -10.74 -13.63
CA ALA A 62 -8.35 -10.37 -13.37
C ALA A 62 -8.48 -9.14 -12.44
N ALA A 63 -7.38 -8.43 -12.19
CA ALA A 63 -7.40 -7.18 -11.43
C ALA A 63 -8.21 -6.11 -12.16
N THR A 64 -8.61 -5.07 -11.46
CA THR A 64 -9.41 -3.97 -12.05
C THR A 64 -8.65 -3.26 -13.18
N TYR A 65 -7.32 -3.16 -13.04
CA TYR A 65 -6.46 -2.56 -14.06
C TYR A 65 -5.24 -3.45 -14.33
N PRO A 66 -5.40 -4.57 -15.05
CA PRO A 66 -4.31 -5.53 -15.29
C PRO A 66 -3.18 -4.95 -16.15
N GLU A 67 -3.47 -3.99 -17.03
CA GLU A 67 -2.45 -3.29 -17.82
C GLU A 67 -1.41 -2.55 -16.96
N GLY A 68 -1.78 -2.16 -15.75
CA GLY A 68 -0.88 -1.54 -14.78
C GLY A 68 0.25 -2.44 -14.30
N TRP A 69 0.18 -3.75 -14.54
CA TRP A 69 1.24 -4.69 -14.19
C TRP A 69 2.38 -4.75 -15.21
N ARG A 70 2.21 -4.18 -16.40
CA ARG A 70 3.27 -4.19 -17.45
C ARG A 70 4.44 -3.31 -17.01
N GLY A 71 5.62 -3.90 -16.86
CA GLY A 71 6.82 -3.22 -16.40
C GLY A 71 6.76 -2.77 -14.93
N TYR A 72 5.70 -3.17 -14.22
CA TYR A 72 5.52 -2.86 -12.81
C TYR A 72 6.55 -3.59 -11.93
N ARG A 73 6.96 -2.94 -10.86
CA ARG A 73 7.80 -3.52 -9.81
C ARG A 73 7.22 -3.19 -8.46
N ALA A 74 6.91 -4.21 -7.68
CA ALA A 74 6.45 -4.07 -6.30
C ALA A 74 7.49 -3.33 -5.44
N VAL A 75 7.02 -2.66 -4.39
CA VAL A 75 7.90 -2.08 -3.37
C VAL A 75 7.96 -2.98 -2.15
N ALA A 76 9.11 -2.98 -1.49
CA ALA A 76 9.31 -3.67 -0.22
C ALA A 76 9.93 -2.73 0.80
N SER A 77 9.70 -3.00 2.10
CA SER A 77 10.26 -2.24 3.19
C SER A 77 10.46 -3.12 4.43
N TYR A 78 11.52 -2.86 5.18
CA TYR A 78 11.76 -3.51 6.47
C TYR A 78 11.17 -2.73 7.66
N ASP A 79 10.88 -1.46 7.51
CA ASP A 79 10.48 -0.53 8.57
C ASP A 79 9.24 0.32 8.25
N ARG A 80 8.65 0.15 7.04
CA ARG A 80 7.51 0.92 6.51
C ARG A 80 7.82 2.42 6.28
N ARG A 81 9.10 2.77 6.23
CA ARG A 81 9.58 4.14 5.97
C ARG A 81 10.44 4.18 4.71
N ASP A 82 11.45 3.32 4.65
CA ASP A 82 12.34 3.21 3.52
C ASP A 82 11.83 2.09 2.60
N TRP A 83 11.40 2.49 1.39
CA TRP A 83 10.83 1.57 0.40
C TRP A 83 11.76 1.42 -0.79
N PHE A 84 11.95 0.19 -1.25
CA PHE A 84 12.76 -0.15 -2.40
C PHE A 84 12.03 -1.09 -3.36
N ARG A 85 12.38 -1.04 -4.65
CA ARG A 85 11.78 -1.89 -5.67
C ARG A 85 12.37 -3.28 -5.64
N VAL A 86 11.52 -4.30 -5.77
CA VAL A 86 11.91 -5.71 -5.87
C VAL A 86 11.62 -6.29 -7.26
N PRO A 87 12.37 -7.31 -7.71
CA PRO A 87 12.10 -8.00 -8.94
C PRO A 87 10.66 -8.52 -8.99
N THR A 88 9.95 -8.14 -10.05
CA THR A 88 8.54 -8.47 -10.24
C THR A 88 8.31 -8.77 -11.71
N THR A 89 7.56 -9.80 -12.03
CA THR A 89 7.20 -10.21 -13.39
C THR A 89 5.70 -10.36 -13.52
N PHE A 90 5.16 -10.03 -14.69
CA PHE A 90 3.75 -10.26 -15.04
C PHE A 90 3.69 -10.94 -16.40
N ASP A 91 3.02 -12.09 -16.51
CA ASP A 91 2.91 -12.88 -17.74
C ASP A 91 1.58 -12.68 -18.51
N GLY A 92 0.74 -11.77 -18.02
CA GLY A 92 -0.62 -11.54 -18.55
C GLY A 92 -1.71 -12.15 -17.67
N SER A 93 -1.37 -13.08 -16.80
CA SER A 93 -2.28 -13.76 -15.86
C SER A 93 -1.81 -13.64 -14.42
N GLU A 94 -0.56 -13.98 -14.17
CA GLU A 94 0.04 -14.03 -12.84
C GLU A 94 1.07 -12.90 -12.67
N LEU A 95 1.03 -12.22 -11.52
CA LEU A 95 2.11 -11.35 -11.03
C LEU A 95 2.96 -12.15 -10.05
N ALA A 96 4.28 -12.14 -10.21
CA ALA A 96 5.18 -12.82 -9.30
C ALA A 96 6.29 -11.88 -8.79
N ILE A 97 6.50 -11.87 -7.48
CA ILE A 97 7.62 -11.20 -6.82
C ILE A 97 8.67 -12.26 -6.48
N ALA A 98 9.93 -12.03 -6.86
CA ALA A 98 11.07 -12.87 -6.48
C ALA A 98 12.03 -12.06 -5.62
N HIS A 99 12.32 -12.52 -4.40
CA HIS A 99 13.16 -11.77 -3.45
C HIS A 99 13.87 -12.69 -2.46
N VAL A 100 15.01 -12.25 -1.94
CA VAL A 100 15.68 -12.86 -0.79
C VAL A 100 15.70 -11.83 0.34
N PRO A 101 14.80 -11.90 1.33
CA PRO A 101 14.74 -10.92 2.41
C PRO A 101 15.99 -11.01 3.31
N ALA A 102 16.63 -9.88 3.59
CA ALA A 102 17.78 -9.82 4.50
C ALA A 102 17.38 -9.81 5.99
N ARG A 103 16.07 -9.68 6.29
CA ARG A 103 15.53 -9.66 7.66
C ARG A 103 14.32 -10.58 7.76
N ASP A 104 14.01 -11.00 8.98
CA ASP A 104 12.90 -11.92 9.26
C ASP A 104 11.52 -11.33 8.98
N SER A 105 11.38 -10.02 9.06
CA SER A 105 10.12 -9.30 8.79
C SER A 105 10.32 -8.32 7.66
N ILE A 106 9.47 -8.41 6.63
CA ILE A 106 9.46 -7.52 5.48
C ILE A 106 8.03 -7.23 5.05
N TYR A 107 7.77 -6.02 4.56
CA TYR A 107 6.52 -5.59 3.97
C TYR A 107 6.65 -5.52 2.46
N TYR A 108 5.59 -5.89 1.75
CA TYR A 108 5.44 -5.70 0.31
C TYR A 108 4.18 -4.91 0.04
N ALA A 109 4.24 -3.97 -0.90
CA ALA A 109 3.09 -3.16 -1.28
C ALA A 109 3.09 -2.83 -2.78
N TYR A 110 1.92 -2.45 -3.29
CA TYR A 110 1.72 -1.99 -4.66
C TYR A 110 2.53 -0.72 -4.94
N PHE A 111 2.44 0.26 -4.07
CA PHE A 111 3.33 1.42 -3.99
C PHE A 111 3.50 1.79 -2.51
N GLU A 112 4.35 2.78 -2.20
CA GLU A 112 4.56 3.24 -0.83
C GLU A 112 3.22 3.62 -0.18
N PRO A 113 2.79 2.94 0.90
CA PRO A 113 1.53 3.23 1.55
C PRO A 113 1.53 4.57 2.26
N TYR A 114 0.44 5.31 2.12
CA TYR A 114 0.13 6.48 2.94
C TYR A 114 -0.88 6.05 4.00
N SER A 115 -0.40 5.79 5.22
CA SER A 115 -1.23 5.28 6.31
C SER A 115 -2.03 6.38 6.99
N TRP A 116 -3.07 5.97 7.75
CA TRP A 116 -3.86 6.88 8.55
C TRP A 116 -3.01 7.64 9.59
N GLU A 117 -2.04 6.97 10.20
CA GLU A 117 -1.11 7.60 11.16
C GLU A 117 -0.29 8.72 10.48
N ARG A 118 0.20 8.48 9.25
CA ARG A 118 0.90 9.53 8.48
C ARG A 118 -0.02 10.71 8.15
N HIS A 119 -1.31 10.43 7.91
CA HIS A 119 -2.31 11.48 7.71
C HIS A 119 -2.50 12.30 8.98
N MET A 120 -2.68 11.66 10.15
CA MET A 120 -2.80 12.36 11.42
C MET A 120 -1.55 13.18 11.77
N GLU A 121 -0.36 12.67 11.50
CA GLU A 121 0.90 13.41 11.65
C GLU A 121 0.96 14.64 10.73
N LEU A 122 0.47 14.53 9.49
CA LEU A 122 0.37 15.67 8.57
C LEU A 122 -0.58 16.73 9.09
N LEU A 123 -1.77 16.35 9.56
CA LEU A 123 -2.76 17.27 10.13
C LEU A 123 -2.20 17.99 11.36
N GLY A 124 -1.54 17.28 12.28
CA GLY A 124 -0.92 17.87 13.46
C GLY A 124 0.17 18.89 13.10
N ARG A 125 1.00 18.59 12.08
CA ARG A 125 2.00 19.55 11.59
C ARG A 125 1.36 20.77 10.91
N ALA A 126 0.27 20.56 10.17
CA ALA A 126 -0.45 21.64 9.51
C ALA A 126 -1.11 22.57 10.54
N ASP A 127 -1.76 22.00 11.57
CA ASP A 127 -2.44 22.76 12.61
C ASP A 127 -1.47 23.59 13.47
N ALA A 128 -0.26 23.09 13.68
CA ALA A 128 0.80 23.82 14.37
C ALA A 128 1.39 24.99 13.53
N SER A 129 1.07 25.06 12.23
CA SER A 129 1.62 26.09 11.33
C SER A 129 0.75 27.36 11.33
N PRO A 130 1.33 28.57 11.50
CA PRO A 130 0.58 29.82 11.41
C PRO A 130 0.07 30.13 9.98
N PHE A 131 0.54 29.37 8.98
CA PHE A 131 0.17 29.55 7.57
C PHE A 131 -0.88 28.56 7.10
N ALA A 132 -1.27 27.57 7.91
CA ALA A 132 -2.22 26.56 7.54
C ALA A 132 -3.46 26.57 8.45
N ARG A 133 -4.55 26.01 7.93
CA ARG A 133 -5.78 25.76 8.68
C ARG A 133 -6.29 24.37 8.31
N VAL A 134 -6.62 23.59 9.31
CA VAL A 134 -7.25 22.28 9.17
C VAL A 134 -8.75 22.43 9.43
N ARG A 135 -9.58 21.82 8.60
CA ARG A 135 -11.02 21.73 8.77
C ARG A 135 -11.47 20.32 8.47
N ASP A 136 -12.42 19.85 9.23
CA ASP A 136 -13.16 18.64 8.92
C ASP A 136 -14.30 18.97 7.96
N LEU A 137 -14.48 18.13 6.92
CA LEU A 137 -15.54 18.25 5.91
C LEU A 137 -16.61 17.16 6.08
N GLY A 138 -16.43 16.24 7.01
CA GLY A 138 -17.29 15.09 7.24
C GLY A 138 -16.51 13.78 7.31
N GLU A 139 -17.17 12.67 7.00
CA GLU A 139 -16.60 11.33 7.11
C GLU A 139 -16.55 10.61 5.77
N THR A 140 -15.57 9.71 5.64
CA THR A 140 -15.50 8.74 4.55
C THR A 140 -16.56 7.64 4.76
N VAL A 141 -16.76 6.78 3.76
CA VAL A 141 -17.69 5.64 3.86
C VAL A 141 -17.31 4.63 4.98
N GLU A 142 -16.07 4.68 5.47
CA GLU A 142 -15.57 3.87 6.58
C GLU A 142 -15.51 4.62 7.92
N GLY A 143 -16.12 5.82 8.00
CA GLY A 143 -16.20 6.61 9.23
C GLY A 143 -14.88 7.25 9.64
N ARG A 144 -13.95 7.49 8.70
CA ARG A 144 -12.74 8.29 8.97
C ARG A 144 -12.98 9.74 8.59
N ASP A 145 -12.38 10.66 9.32
CA ASP A 145 -12.48 12.08 9.04
C ASP A 145 -12.03 12.42 7.62
N PHE A 146 -12.80 13.26 6.95
CA PHE A 146 -12.45 13.81 5.65
C PHE A 146 -11.97 15.25 5.81
N ASN A 147 -10.67 15.46 5.82
CA ASN A 147 -10.04 16.71 6.22
C ASN A 147 -9.66 17.61 5.04
N LEU A 148 -9.76 18.91 5.22
CA LEU A 148 -9.24 19.94 4.33
C LEU A 148 -8.12 20.72 5.02
N VAL A 149 -6.95 20.73 4.40
CA VAL A 149 -5.83 21.59 4.78
C VAL A 149 -5.77 22.76 3.80
N THR A 150 -5.92 23.97 4.29
CA THR A 150 -5.75 25.20 3.51
C THR A 150 -4.45 25.87 3.90
N VAL A 151 -3.59 26.19 2.93
CA VAL A 151 -2.31 26.87 3.16
C VAL A 151 -2.35 28.25 2.54
N GLY A 152 -2.00 29.26 3.32
CA GLY A 152 -1.97 30.65 2.90
C GLY A 152 -3.33 31.36 3.06
N THR A 153 -3.38 32.60 2.61
CA THR A 153 -4.60 33.44 2.69
C THR A 153 -5.12 33.73 1.28
N PRO A 154 -6.39 33.47 1.01
CA PRO A 154 -7.02 33.86 -0.24
C PRO A 154 -6.92 35.38 -0.46
N ALA A 155 -6.61 35.80 -1.69
CA ALA A 155 -6.61 37.22 -2.07
C ALA A 155 -7.07 37.36 -3.53
N PRO A 156 -7.66 38.54 -3.91
CA PRO A 156 -8.04 38.81 -5.27
C PRO A 156 -6.87 38.62 -6.25
N GLY A 157 -7.11 37.94 -7.34
CA GLY A 157 -6.09 37.67 -8.37
C GLY A 157 -5.10 36.54 -8.07
N ARG A 158 -5.13 35.93 -6.89
CA ARG A 158 -4.34 34.72 -6.58
C ARG A 158 -5.03 33.47 -7.08
N LYS A 159 -4.24 32.59 -7.68
CA LYS A 159 -4.71 31.26 -8.10
C LYS A 159 -4.78 30.34 -6.89
N ALA A 160 -5.79 29.46 -6.85
CA ALA A 160 -5.86 28.33 -5.92
C ALA A 160 -5.32 27.08 -6.60
N LEU A 161 -4.52 26.31 -5.85
CA LEU A 161 -4.09 24.96 -6.25
C LEU A 161 -4.83 23.96 -5.37
N TRP A 162 -5.49 22.99 -6.00
CA TRP A 162 -6.13 21.86 -5.33
C TRP A 162 -5.27 20.63 -5.47
N ILE A 163 -5.01 19.94 -4.36
CA ILE A 163 -4.35 18.64 -4.32
C ILE A 163 -5.34 17.68 -3.64
N ILE A 164 -5.69 16.61 -4.34
CA ILE A 164 -6.56 15.54 -3.83
C ILE A 164 -5.67 14.31 -3.68
N ALA A 165 -5.58 13.76 -2.47
CA ALA A 165 -4.75 12.61 -2.11
C ALA A 165 -5.58 11.53 -1.43
#